data_b47956ee699f3b9f9f67aa6583724960
#
_entry.id   b47956ee699f3b9f9f67aa6583724960
#
_cell.length_a   1.000
_cell.length_b   1.000
_cell.length_c   1.000
_cell.angle_alpha   90.00
_cell.angle_beta   90.00
_cell.angle_gamma   90.00
#
_symmetry.space_group_name_H-M   'P 1'
#
loop_
_entity.id
_entity.type
_entity.pdbx_description
1 polymer ?
#
loop_
_entity_poly.entity_id
_entity_poly.type
_entity_poly.pdbx_seq_one_letter_code
_entity_poly.pdbx_strand_id
1 'polypeptide(L)'
;MAGGPTTVHLVRAAHAAGSFGTLGLGSASVDSARSQIDACAGIPFGVNLFCPQDPLTPEQLAAAADLATAEGTPLPDPDYSFGFHDKLELALQGGARVVWSMFGTFDSEQLARIHAAGAEAWTTVTTPDEACAAAKLGVDALCVQGPYAGGHRGT
;
A
#
# COMPACT_ATOMS: atom_id res chain seq x y z
N MET A 1 -7.90 -1.20 -3.95
CA MET A 1 -7.78 0.25 -4.26
C MET A 1 -7.98 1.00 -2.96
N ALA A 2 -6.96 1.74 -2.52
CA ALA A 2 -7.02 2.52 -1.29
C ALA A 2 -8.06 3.64 -1.41
N GLY A 3 -8.77 3.95 -0.32
CA GLY A 3 -9.81 4.97 -0.28
C GLY A 3 -11.03 4.72 -1.19
N GLY A 4 -11.15 3.51 -1.71
CA GLY A 4 -12.12 3.18 -2.75
C GLY A 4 -12.98 1.96 -2.43
N PRO A 5 -13.39 1.22 -3.45
CA PRO A 5 -14.37 0.15 -3.35
C PRO A 5 -13.85 -1.13 -2.66
N THR A 6 -12.55 -1.23 -2.35
CA THR A 6 -12.00 -2.40 -1.67
C THR A 6 -12.40 -2.35 -0.20
N THR A 7 -13.28 -3.25 0.18
CA THR A 7 -13.82 -3.37 1.55
C THR A 7 -13.55 -4.76 2.10
N VAL A 8 -13.61 -4.93 3.41
CA VAL A 8 -13.58 -6.25 4.07
C VAL A 8 -14.62 -7.19 3.47
N HIS A 9 -15.83 -6.67 3.18
CA HIS A 9 -16.90 -7.47 2.57
C HIS A 9 -16.49 -8.01 1.20
N LEU A 10 -15.86 -7.18 0.34
CA LEU A 10 -15.37 -7.62 -0.96
C LEU A 10 -14.25 -8.66 -0.84
N VAL A 11 -13.31 -8.48 0.08
CA VAL A 11 -12.22 -9.44 0.33
C VAL A 11 -12.79 -10.80 0.77
N ARG A 12 -13.74 -10.80 1.69
CA ARG A 12 -14.41 -12.03 2.15
C ARG A 12 -15.26 -12.68 1.05
N ALA A 13 -15.95 -11.89 0.23
CA ALA A 13 -16.72 -12.41 -0.91
C ALA A 13 -15.81 -13.02 -1.98
N ALA A 14 -14.66 -12.39 -2.27
CA ALA A 14 -13.66 -12.95 -3.20
C ALA A 14 -13.16 -14.29 -2.68
N HIS A 15 -12.82 -14.41 -1.39
CA HIS A 15 -12.42 -15.67 -0.78
C HIS A 15 -13.53 -16.74 -0.89
N ALA A 16 -14.76 -16.40 -0.57
CA ALA A 16 -15.90 -17.33 -0.66
C ALA A 16 -16.15 -17.83 -2.10
N ALA A 17 -15.78 -17.02 -3.10
CA ALA A 17 -15.83 -17.38 -4.51
C ALA A 17 -14.59 -18.14 -5.01
N GLY A 18 -13.66 -18.56 -4.12
CA GLY A 18 -12.43 -19.27 -4.48
C GLY A 18 -11.33 -18.37 -5.05
N SER A 19 -11.41 -17.06 -4.84
CA SER A 19 -10.41 -16.08 -5.27
C SER A 19 -9.65 -15.48 -4.07
N PHE A 20 -8.70 -14.59 -4.35
CA PHE A 20 -7.89 -13.92 -3.34
C PHE A 20 -8.20 -12.43 -3.33
N GLY A 21 -8.45 -11.87 -2.13
CA GLY A 21 -8.75 -10.46 -1.94
C GLY A 21 -7.65 -9.71 -1.21
N THR A 22 -7.43 -8.44 -1.56
CA THR A 22 -6.41 -7.59 -0.95
C THR A 22 -7.05 -6.31 -0.41
N LEU A 23 -6.83 -6.00 0.89
CA LEU A 23 -7.24 -4.75 1.50
C LEU A 23 -6.39 -3.58 1.00
N GLY A 24 -7.01 -2.46 0.67
CA GLY A 24 -6.32 -1.24 0.26
C GLY A 24 -6.10 -0.32 1.46
N LEU A 25 -5.02 -0.51 2.21
CA LEU A 25 -4.78 0.18 3.48
C LEU A 25 -3.87 1.42 3.36
N GLY A 26 -3.35 1.72 2.15
CA GLY A 26 -2.38 2.79 1.96
C GLY A 26 -2.82 4.14 2.56
N SER A 27 -4.04 4.58 2.31
CA SER A 27 -4.60 5.84 2.82
C SER A 27 -5.45 5.69 4.10
N ALA A 28 -5.60 4.48 4.65
CA ALA A 28 -6.35 4.26 5.88
C ALA A 28 -5.55 4.74 7.10
N SER A 29 -6.22 5.17 8.18
CA SER A 29 -5.55 5.32 9.47
C SER A 29 -5.09 3.97 10.03
N VAL A 30 -4.13 3.98 10.95
CA VAL A 30 -3.63 2.75 11.61
C VAL A 30 -4.77 2.00 12.31
N ASP A 31 -5.67 2.71 13.00
CA ASP A 31 -6.82 2.11 13.67
C ASP A 31 -7.82 1.49 12.69
N SER A 32 -8.07 2.16 11.56
CA SER A 32 -8.91 1.62 10.49
C SER A 32 -8.26 0.38 9.85
N ALA A 33 -6.94 0.40 9.64
CA ALA A 33 -6.21 -0.75 9.12
C ALA A 33 -6.31 -1.95 10.08
N ARG A 34 -6.12 -1.73 11.39
CA ARG A 34 -6.30 -2.76 12.41
C ARG A 34 -7.69 -3.39 12.33
N SER A 35 -8.73 -2.56 12.35
CA SER A 35 -10.11 -3.04 12.31
C SER A 35 -10.41 -3.86 11.05
N GLN A 36 -9.88 -3.46 9.90
CA GLN A 36 -10.09 -4.18 8.64
C GLN A 36 -9.32 -5.52 8.60
N ILE A 37 -8.09 -5.55 9.12
CA ILE A 37 -7.28 -6.77 9.23
C ILE A 37 -7.95 -7.77 10.17
N ASP A 38 -8.36 -7.33 11.36
CA ASP A 38 -9.06 -8.17 12.33
C ASP A 38 -10.35 -8.77 11.75
N ALA A 39 -11.08 -7.99 10.96
CA ALA A 39 -12.30 -8.45 10.28
C ALA A 39 -12.03 -9.46 9.14
N CYS A 40 -10.78 -9.63 8.71
CA CYS A 40 -10.37 -10.67 7.75
C CYS A 40 -9.82 -11.93 8.44
N ALA A 41 -9.82 -12.00 9.78
CA ALA A 41 -9.36 -13.18 10.49
C ALA A 41 -10.03 -14.47 10.01
N GLY A 42 -9.23 -15.55 9.88
CA GLY A 42 -9.70 -16.86 9.47
C GLY A 42 -9.81 -17.09 7.96
N ILE A 43 -9.49 -16.10 7.13
CA ILE A 43 -9.39 -16.26 5.68
C ILE A 43 -8.03 -15.77 5.17
N PRO A 44 -7.49 -16.31 4.06
CA PRO A 44 -6.33 -15.73 3.39
C PRO A 44 -6.68 -14.38 2.77
N PHE A 45 -5.84 -13.37 3.02
CA PHE A 45 -5.98 -12.02 2.48
C PHE A 45 -4.62 -11.38 2.24
N GLY A 46 -4.58 -10.35 1.40
CA GLY A 46 -3.44 -9.48 1.23
C GLY A 46 -3.71 -8.07 1.74
N VAL A 47 -2.66 -7.27 1.84
CA VAL A 47 -2.74 -5.84 2.14
C VAL A 47 -1.92 -5.04 1.14
N ASN A 48 -2.44 -3.88 0.70
CA ASN A 48 -1.70 -2.91 -0.06
C ASN A 48 -1.35 -1.71 0.82
N LEU A 49 -0.06 -1.36 0.88
CA LEU A 49 0.48 -0.26 1.69
C LEU A 49 1.15 0.78 0.79
N PHE A 50 1.10 2.04 1.21
CA PHE A 50 1.89 3.11 0.60
C PHE A 50 3.23 3.20 1.31
N CYS A 51 4.31 3.13 0.56
CA CYS A 51 5.65 3.35 1.10
C CYS A 51 5.80 4.81 1.57
N PRO A 52 6.58 5.07 2.62
CA PRO A 52 6.91 6.42 3.04
C PRO A 52 7.49 7.23 1.89
N GLN A 53 7.15 8.51 1.84
CA GLN A 53 7.63 9.45 0.83
C GLN A 53 8.51 10.51 1.48
N ASP A 54 9.42 11.08 0.69
CA ASP A 54 10.18 12.25 1.11
C ASP A 54 9.25 13.45 1.29
N PRO A 55 9.50 14.30 2.30
CA PRO A 55 8.74 15.54 2.47
C PRO A 55 8.83 16.42 1.21
N LEU A 56 7.72 17.08 0.88
CA LEU A 56 7.71 18.06 -0.20
C LEU A 56 8.68 19.21 0.11
N THR A 57 9.32 19.73 -0.94
CA THR A 57 10.12 20.95 -0.81
C THR A 57 9.25 22.15 -0.45
N PRO A 58 9.82 23.23 0.10
CA PRO A 58 9.05 24.46 0.39
C PRO A 58 8.32 25.02 -0.86
N GLU A 59 8.92 24.91 -2.05
CA GLU A 59 8.35 25.35 -3.31
C GLU A 59 7.15 24.46 -3.70
N GLN A 60 7.26 23.15 -3.54
CA GLN A 60 6.16 22.21 -3.80
C GLN A 60 5.01 22.42 -2.82
N LEU A 61 5.32 22.66 -1.53
CA LEU A 61 4.30 22.97 -0.52
C LEU A 61 3.57 24.26 -0.84
N ALA A 62 4.29 25.32 -1.27
CA ALA A 62 3.67 26.57 -1.68
C ALA A 62 2.73 26.37 -2.87
N ALA A 63 3.16 25.67 -3.91
CA ALA A 63 2.34 25.35 -5.07
C ALA A 63 1.09 24.53 -4.70
N ALA A 64 1.22 23.57 -3.80
CA ALA A 64 0.09 22.77 -3.31
C ALA A 64 -0.90 23.63 -2.49
N ALA A 65 -0.39 24.55 -1.66
CA ALA A 65 -1.22 25.49 -0.90
C ALA A 65 -2.00 26.45 -1.80
N ASP A 66 -1.37 26.95 -2.86
CA ASP A 66 -2.03 27.81 -3.84
C ASP A 66 -3.19 27.08 -4.55
N LEU A 67 -2.96 25.83 -4.96
CA LEU A 67 -4.00 24.98 -5.56
C LEU A 67 -5.13 24.70 -4.57
N ALA A 68 -4.82 24.33 -3.33
CA ALA A 68 -5.80 24.05 -2.29
C ALA A 68 -6.65 25.29 -1.98
N THR A 69 -6.03 26.49 -1.95
CA THR A 69 -6.73 27.77 -1.76
C THR A 69 -7.65 28.07 -2.93
N ALA A 70 -7.22 27.84 -4.17
CA ALA A 70 -8.03 28.05 -5.37
C ALA A 70 -9.28 27.15 -5.38
N GLU A 71 -9.16 25.93 -4.88
CA GLU A 71 -10.28 24.97 -4.76
C GLU A 71 -11.09 25.14 -3.46
N GLY A 72 -10.72 26.08 -2.58
CA GLY A 72 -11.39 26.32 -1.31
C GLY A 72 -11.23 25.18 -0.29
N THR A 73 -10.24 24.34 -0.48
CA THR A 73 -9.96 23.18 0.39
C THR A 73 -8.71 23.47 1.23
N PRO A 74 -8.78 23.38 2.57
CA PRO A 74 -7.57 23.51 3.41
C PRO A 74 -6.56 22.41 3.06
N LEU A 75 -5.28 22.77 2.94
CA LEU A 75 -4.20 21.78 2.82
C LEU A 75 -4.04 21.09 4.18
N PRO A 76 -4.27 19.77 4.31
CA PRO A 76 -4.02 19.06 5.55
C PRO A 76 -2.52 19.02 5.84
N ASP A 77 -2.16 18.88 7.11
CA ASP A 77 -0.78 18.59 7.50
C ASP A 77 -0.39 17.21 6.94
N PRO A 78 0.60 17.11 6.04
CA PRO A 78 0.86 15.88 5.34
C PRO A 78 1.59 14.86 6.21
N ASP A 79 1.05 13.67 6.34
CA ASP A 79 1.76 12.50 6.89
C ASP A 79 2.43 11.72 5.75
N TYR A 80 3.72 11.98 5.53
CA TYR A 80 4.53 11.30 4.51
C TYR A 80 4.87 9.84 4.87
N SER A 81 4.65 9.43 6.12
CA SER A 81 4.87 8.03 6.56
C SER A 81 3.74 7.11 6.17
N PHE A 82 2.53 7.65 5.96
CA PHE A 82 1.29 6.90 5.77
C PHE A 82 1.02 5.85 6.86
N GLY A 83 1.67 5.97 8.02
CA GLY A 83 1.64 4.94 9.06
C GLY A 83 2.17 3.57 8.59
N PHE A 84 3.10 3.55 7.63
CA PHE A 84 3.56 2.35 6.94
C PHE A 84 4.09 1.28 7.90
N HIS A 85 4.98 1.66 8.83
CA HIS A 85 5.60 0.69 9.74
C HIS A 85 4.57 0.00 10.66
N ASP A 86 3.65 0.78 11.22
CA ASP A 86 2.59 0.23 12.08
C ASP A 86 1.64 -0.67 11.30
N LYS A 87 1.27 -0.27 10.08
CA LYS A 87 0.40 -1.08 9.21
C LYS A 87 1.08 -2.36 8.73
N LEU A 88 2.39 -2.32 8.43
CA LEU A 88 3.17 -3.51 8.12
C LEU A 88 3.15 -4.48 9.30
N GLU A 89 3.42 -3.98 10.50
CA GLU A 89 3.37 -4.80 11.71
C GLU A 89 2.01 -5.45 11.92
N LEU A 90 0.94 -4.67 11.80
CA LEU A 90 -0.45 -5.17 11.89
C LEU A 90 -0.75 -6.24 10.84
N ALA A 91 -0.28 -6.05 9.59
CA ALA A 91 -0.48 -7.00 8.52
C ALA A 91 0.19 -8.36 8.82
N LEU A 92 1.44 -8.32 9.28
CA LEU A 92 2.19 -9.52 9.63
C LEU A 92 1.58 -10.24 10.83
N GLN A 93 1.21 -9.52 11.90
CA GLN A 93 0.55 -10.08 13.08
C GLN A 93 -0.84 -10.63 12.75
N GLY A 94 -1.57 -9.98 11.85
CA GLY A 94 -2.88 -10.42 11.37
C GLY A 94 -2.85 -11.59 10.39
N GLY A 95 -1.66 -12.05 9.99
CA GLY A 95 -1.49 -13.20 9.11
C GLY A 95 -1.78 -12.93 7.64
N ALA A 96 -1.55 -11.70 7.18
CA ALA A 96 -1.62 -11.38 5.75
C ALA A 96 -0.70 -12.32 4.94
N ARG A 97 -1.20 -12.87 3.84
CA ARG A 97 -0.44 -13.77 2.95
C ARG A 97 0.36 -13.02 1.91
N VAL A 98 -0.03 -11.80 1.62
CA VAL A 98 0.65 -10.90 0.68
C VAL A 98 0.71 -9.51 1.30
N VAL A 99 1.89 -8.92 1.29
CA VAL A 99 2.07 -7.49 1.56
C VAL A 99 2.54 -6.83 0.28
N TRP A 100 1.75 -5.89 -0.22
CA TRP A 100 1.96 -5.26 -1.52
C TRP A 100 2.26 -3.77 -1.37
N SER A 101 3.42 -3.33 -1.86
CA SER A 101 3.85 -1.94 -1.81
C SER A 101 3.40 -1.12 -3.03
N MET A 102 3.14 0.16 -2.80
CA MET A 102 2.85 1.18 -3.80
C MET A 102 3.67 2.43 -3.49
N PHE A 103 4.12 3.16 -4.51
CA PHE A 103 4.98 4.36 -4.41
C PHE A 103 6.38 4.08 -3.88
N GLY A 104 6.89 2.88 -4.08
CA GLY A 104 8.17 2.41 -3.62
C GLY A 104 8.17 0.91 -3.40
N THR A 105 9.30 0.41 -2.89
CA THR A 105 9.47 -1.00 -2.56
C THR A 105 9.97 -1.17 -1.13
N PHE A 106 10.01 -2.40 -0.67
CA PHE A 106 10.53 -2.76 0.65
C PHE A 106 12.05 -2.69 0.68
N ASP A 107 12.62 -2.37 1.84
CA ASP A 107 14.02 -2.60 2.11
C ASP A 107 14.30 -4.07 2.50
N SER A 108 15.57 -4.41 2.67
CA SER A 108 16.00 -5.79 2.95
C SER A 108 15.51 -6.30 4.32
N GLU A 109 15.36 -5.40 5.31
CA GLU A 109 14.87 -5.76 6.64
C GLU A 109 13.37 -6.04 6.59
N GLN A 110 12.61 -5.18 5.91
CA GLN A 110 11.17 -5.36 5.70
C GLN A 110 10.87 -6.64 4.94
N LEU A 111 11.62 -6.93 3.86
CA LEU A 111 11.50 -8.19 3.11
C LEU A 111 11.77 -9.41 4.00
N ALA A 112 12.84 -9.39 4.77
CA ALA A 112 13.17 -10.49 5.69
C ALA A 112 12.05 -10.72 6.70
N ARG A 113 11.42 -9.67 7.22
CA ARG A 113 10.29 -9.75 8.16
C ARG A 113 9.03 -10.30 7.50
N ILE A 114 8.71 -9.84 6.28
CA ILE A 114 7.57 -10.34 5.50
C ILE A 114 7.74 -11.85 5.26
N HIS A 115 8.90 -12.28 4.77
CA HIS A 115 9.19 -13.68 4.51
C HIS A 115 9.22 -14.54 5.80
N ALA A 116 9.77 -14.02 6.90
CA ALA A 116 9.76 -14.70 8.19
C ALA A 116 8.33 -14.93 8.73
N ALA A 117 7.40 -14.05 8.40
CA ALA A 117 5.98 -14.22 8.72
C ALA A 117 5.24 -15.19 7.78
N GLY A 118 5.90 -15.73 6.77
CA GLY A 118 5.31 -16.63 5.76
C GLY A 118 4.42 -15.91 4.75
N ALA A 119 4.61 -14.61 4.56
CA ALA A 119 3.93 -13.80 3.57
C ALA A 119 4.81 -13.56 2.34
N GLU A 120 4.17 -13.27 1.21
CA GLU A 120 4.83 -12.81 0.00
C GLU A 120 4.91 -11.28 -0.03
N ALA A 121 6.03 -10.75 -0.52
CA ALA A 121 6.24 -9.33 -0.77
C ALA A 121 6.01 -9.01 -2.24
N TRP A 122 4.98 -8.24 -2.55
CA TRP A 122 4.68 -7.77 -3.90
C TRP A 122 4.99 -6.28 -4.02
N THR A 123 5.42 -5.83 -5.21
CA THR A 123 5.76 -4.42 -5.46
C THR A 123 5.12 -3.93 -6.74
N THR A 124 4.54 -2.72 -6.70
CA THR A 124 4.08 -2.04 -7.92
C THR A 124 5.28 -1.41 -8.62
N VAL A 125 5.37 -1.63 -9.93
CA VAL A 125 6.40 -1.08 -10.80
C VAL A 125 5.77 -0.48 -12.05
N THR A 126 6.37 0.60 -12.56
CA THR A 126 5.88 1.31 -13.75
C THR A 126 6.90 1.28 -14.88
N THR A 127 8.16 0.99 -14.59
CA THR A 127 9.27 0.94 -15.54
C THR A 127 10.05 -0.38 -15.46
N PRO A 128 10.76 -0.76 -16.54
CA PRO A 128 11.66 -1.91 -16.52
C PRO A 128 12.78 -1.80 -15.46
N ASP A 129 13.30 -0.59 -15.23
CA ASP A 129 14.37 -0.37 -14.27
C ASP A 129 13.88 -0.61 -12.83
N GLU A 130 12.69 -0.14 -12.49
CA GLU A 130 12.04 -0.45 -11.21
C GLU A 130 11.82 -1.96 -11.05
N ALA A 131 11.36 -2.63 -12.10
CA ALA A 131 11.15 -4.08 -12.07
C ALA A 131 12.45 -4.83 -11.81
N CYS A 132 13.56 -4.45 -12.50
CA CYS A 132 14.88 -5.04 -12.29
C CYS A 132 15.40 -4.76 -10.87
N ALA A 133 15.20 -3.56 -10.34
CA ALA A 133 15.61 -3.19 -8.98
C ALA A 133 14.83 -4.00 -7.93
N ALA A 134 13.53 -4.05 -8.04
CA ALA A 134 12.67 -4.82 -7.14
C ALA A 134 13.01 -6.33 -7.15
N ALA A 135 13.21 -6.90 -8.33
CA ALA A 135 13.59 -8.30 -8.46
C ALA A 135 14.95 -8.61 -7.80
N LYS A 136 15.94 -7.69 -7.91
CA LYS A 136 17.24 -7.85 -7.23
C LYS A 136 17.15 -7.77 -5.72
N LEU A 137 16.17 -7.04 -5.18
CA LEU A 137 15.90 -6.98 -3.75
C LEU A 137 15.26 -8.26 -3.21
N GLY A 138 14.64 -9.08 -4.06
CA GLY A 138 14.06 -10.36 -3.70
C GLY A 138 12.56 -10.28 -3.40
N VAL A 139 11.82 -9.36 -4.04
CA VAL A 139 10.35 -9.39 -3.99
C VAL A 139 9.81 -10.63 -4.72
N ASP A 140 8.70 -11.18 -4.27
CA ASP A 140 8.14 -12.42 -4.81
C ASP A 140 7.33 -12.19 -6.08
N ALA A 141 6.72 -11.01 -6.23
CA ALA A 141 5.95 -10.66 -7.43
C ALA A 141 5.96 -9.17 -7.74
N LEU A 142 5.75 -8.86 -9.01
CA LEU A 142 5.64 -7.51 -9.53
C LEU A 142 4.22 -7.24 -10.00
N CYS A 143 3.64 -6.14 -9.56
CA CYS A 143 2.40 -5.59 -10.09
C CYS A 143 2.74 -4.50 -11.11
N VAL A 144 2.65 -4.81 -12.39
CA VAL A 144 3.01 -3.86 -13.45
C VAL A 144 1.86 -2.89 -13.70
N GLN A 145 2.10 -1.60 -13.47
CA GLN A 145 1.15 -0.54 -13.74
C GLN A 145 1.46 0.14 -15.06
N GLY A 146 0.61 -0.09 -16.06
CA GLY A 146 0.73 0.56 -17.36
C GLY A 146 0.17 1.99 -17.37
N PRO A 147 0.42 2.77 -18.45
CA PRO A 147 0.00 4.18 -18.53
C PRO A 147 -1.52 4.39 -18.53
N TYR A 148 -2.29 3.35 -18.83
CA TYR A 148 -3.76 3.38 -18.85
C TYR A 148 -4.39 2.69 -17.65
N ALA A 149 -3.59 2.28 -16.66
CA ALA A 149 -4.11 1.70 -15.43
C ALA A 149 -4.90 2.74 -14.63
N GLY A 150 -5.99 2.31 -14.01
CA GLY A 150 -6.78 3.17 -13.12
C GLY A 150 -6.08 3.42 -11.79
N GLY A 151 -6.54 4.47 -11.07
CA GLY A 151 -5.99 4.85 -9.78
C GLY A 151 -4.80 5.80 -9.88
N HIS A 152 -4.10 5.98 -8.75
CA HIS A 152 -2.90 6.81 -8.71
C HIS A 152 -1.75 6.14 -9.46
N ARG A 153 -0.93 6.94 -10.14
CA ARG A 153 0.29 6.43 -10.77
C ARG A 153 1.32 6.10 -9.69
N GLY A 154 2.08 5.03 -9.89
CA GLY A 154 3.13 4.58 -8.98
C GLY A 154 4.38 5.46 -8.99
N THR A 155 4.55 6.26 -10.05
CA THR A 155 5.61 7.27 -10.23
C THR A 155 5.10 8.44 -11.03
#